data_a644b563f40247af72043fd4705967ff
#
_entry.id   a644b563f40247af72043fd4705967ff
#
_cell.length_a   1.000
_cell.length_b   1.000
_cell.length_c   1.000
_cell.angle_alpha   90.00
_cell.angle_beta   90.00
_cell.angle_gamma   90.00
#
_symmetry.space_group_name_H-M   'P 1'
#
loop_
_entity.id
_entity.type
_entity.pdbx_description
1 polymer ?
#
loop_
_entity_poly.entity_id
_entity_poly.type
_entity_poly.pdbx_seq_one_letter_code
_entity_poly.pdbx_strand_id
1 'polypeptide(L)'
;MPSRSKRVLLYSHDSFGLGHVSRCRTIANAIVGADHSVSVLIVSGSPVVGSYEFRSGVDFVRIPGVVKQISGEYDSANLRTNIEHTLEMRTRIIRDTADIYRPDLFIVDKEPLGLRGEVGPALHLLKERGTPLVLGLRDVMDDPTQLAKEWERKNVVPALRDLYDEIWVYGLPQINKPLTGIEVPPSVRHKMVYTGYLRRELPLHTDVPHEGEEMQGPYILVTPGGGGDGEDLVDWVLSAYEHDGNIPYGAVIVFGPFMSATAREAFKERAAKFPNIRTLTFTNNLGVLMQRAAGVVAMGGYNTFCEILSFDKKAIIVPRTRPRLEQFIRARAARNVGLIEMLDADRGRDPQAMATALRQLPQQGIPSDVVVPGLLDGLGSVWRLVSKQLAHPHRGPASLEVPDAPEAAAEDPDATSPSRART
;
A
#
# COMPACT_ATOMS: atom_id res chain seq x y z
N MET A 1 -2.58 -37.22 -8.14
CA MET A 1 -1.75 -36.15 -8.72
C MET A 1 -1.70 -35.03 -7.71
N PRO A 2 -0.56 -34.44 -7.37
CA PRO A 2 -0.54 -33.26 -6.53
C PRO A 2 -1.40 -32.18 -7.18
N SER A 3 -2.31 -31.57 -6.44
CA SER A 3 -3.14 -30.46 -6.95
C SER A 3 -2.20 -29.34 -7.39
N ARG A 4 -2.37 -28.84 -8.61
CA ARG A 4 -1.60 -27.69 -9.12
C ARG A 4 -1.70 -26.55 -8.11
N SER A 5 -0.55 -26.00 -7.68
CA SER A 5 -0.51 -24.84 -6.81
C SER A 5 -1.31 -23.69 -7.43
N LYS A 6 -2.21 -23.07 -6.66
CA LYS A 6 -2.98 -21.90 -7.07
C LYS A 6 -2.09 -20.67 -7.14
N ARG A 7 -2.28 -19.83 -8.14
CA ARG A 7 -1.41 -18.69 -8.42
C ARG A 7 -2.20 -17.39 -8.47
N VAL A 8 -1.80 -16.41 -7.67
CA VAL A 8 -2.36 -15.07 -7.66
C VAL A 8 -1.31 -14.07 -8.15
N LEU A 9 -1.66 -13.26 -9.12
CA LEU A 9 -0.82 -12.14 -9.58
C LEU A 9 -1.38 -10.85 -8.99
N LEU A 10 -0.51 -10.01 -8.44
CA LEU A 10 -0.82 -8.68 -7.94
C LEU A 10 -0.05 -7.62 -8.73
N TYR A 11 -0.72 -6.62 -9.27
CA TYR A 11 -0.06 -5.43 -9.80
C TYR A 11 -0.14 -4.30 -8.79
N SER A 12 1.03 -3.80 -8.37
CA SER A 12 1.20 -2.67 -7.47
C SER A 12 1.52 -1.42 -8.26
N HIS A 13 0.62 -0.42 -8.24
CA HIS A 13 0.80 0.83 -8.97
C HIS A 13 1.79 1.77 -8.27
N ASP A 14 3.08 1.48 -8.40
CA ASP A 14 4.13 2.28 -7.77
C ASP A 14 4.76 3.25 -8.77
N SER A 15 4.35 4.50 -8.71
CA SER A 15 5.02 5.62 -9.38
C SER A 15 5.73 6.54 -8.40
N PHE A 16 5.26 6.58 -7.13
CA PHE A 16 5.84 7.38 -6.05
C PHE A 16 5.25 6.94 -4.70
N GLY A 17 6.10 6.80 -3.67
CA GLY A 17 5.67 6.44 -2.31
C GLY A 17 5.66 4.94 -2.03
N LEU A 18 5.40 4.60 -0.76
CA LEU A 18 5.49 3.24 -0.22
C LEU A 18 4.11 2.55 -0.10
N GLY A 19 3.04 3.30 -0.37
CA GLY A 19 1.68 2.90 0.01
C GLY A 19 1.11 1.71 -0.76
N HIS A 20 1.42 1.59 -2.05
CA HIS A 20 0.89 0.54 -2.91
C HIS A 20 1.56 -0.80 -2.62
N VAL A 21 2.89 -0.84 -2.65
CA VAL A 21 3.65 -2.06 -2.36
C VAL A 21 3.38 -2.57 -0.94
N SER A 22 3.29 -1.69 0.06
CA SER A 22 2.92 -2.06 1.44
C SER A 22 1.54 -2.70 1.51
N ARG A 23 0.55 -2.17 0.79
CA ARG A 23 -0.80 -2.75 0.73
C ARG A 23 -0.82 -4.09 0.01
N CYS A 24 -0.20 -4.19 -1.18
CA CYS A 24 -0.10 -5.44 -1.92
C CYS A 24 0.61 -6.53 -1.12
N ARG A 25 1.70 -6.20 -0.41
CA ARG A 25 2.39 -7.11 0.51
C ARG A 25 1.46 -7.62 1.61
N THR A 26 0.70 -6.72 2.24
CA THR A 26 -0.24 -7.09 3.31
C THR A 26 -1.30 -8.08 2.79
N ILE A 27 -1.86 -7.83 1.61
CA ILE A 27 -2.82 -8.73 0.96
C ILE A 27 -2.16 -10.07 0.61
N ALA A 28 -0.98 -10.04 -0.03
CA ALA A 28 -0.24 -11.25 -0.40
C ALA A 28 0.09 -12.13 0.80
N ASN A 29 0.63 -11.53 1.86
CA ASN A 29 0.95 -12.23 3.11
C ASN A 29 -0.28 -12.83 3.79
N ALA A 30 -1.43 -12.16 3.72
CA ALA A 30 -2.69 -12.68 4.26
C ALA A 30 -3.20 -13.88 3.44
N ILE A 31 -3.09 -13.84 2.11
CA ILE A 31 -3.49 -14.94 1.24
C ILE A 31 -2.65 -16.19 1.52
N VAL A 32 -1.32 -16.10 1.48
CA VAL A 32 -0.45 -17.28 1.73
C VAL A 32 -0.48 -17.73 3.18
N GLY A 33 -0.76 -16.82 4.13
CA GLY A 33 -0.95 -17.17 5.53
C GLY A 33 -2.24 -17.95 5.82
N ALA A 34 -3.27 -17.75 4.99
CA ALA A 34 -4.54 -18.45 5.08
C ALA A 34 -4.52 -19.79 4.33
N ASP A 35 -3.77 -19.90 3.23
CA ASP A 35 -3.61 -21.14 2.46
C ASP A 35 -2.18 -21.23 1.89
N HIS A 36 -1.37 -22.09 2.48
CA HIS A 36 0.03 -22.31 2.07
C HIS A 36 0.19 -22.97 0.69
N SER A 37 -0.88 -23.47 0.09
CA SER A 37 -0.85 -24.01 -1.28
C SER A 37 -0.94 -22.93 -2.36
N VAL A 38 -1.23 -21.67 -1.97
CA VAL A 38 -1.33 -20.53 -2.88
C VAL A 38 0.04 -19.85 -2.99
N SER A 39 0.44 -19.53 -4.22
CA SER A 39 1.61 -18.69 -4.50
C SER A 39 1.14 -17.31 -5.00
N VAL A 40 1.78 -16.26 -4.52
CA VAL A 40 1.46 -14.88 -4.90
C VAL A 40 2.68 -14.21 -5.51
N LEU A 41 2.55 -13.68 -6.72
CA LEU A 41 3.60 -12.90 -7.39
C LEU A 41 3.16 -11.44 -7.47
N ILE A 42 4.00 -10.51 -6.98
CA ILE A 42 3.74 -9.07 -7.01
C ILE A 42 4.57 -8.44 -8.12
N VAL A 43 3.94 -7.72 -9.05
CA VAL A 43 4.64 -6.86 -10.03
C VAL A 43 4.62 -5.43 -9.52
N SER A 44 5.79 -4.82 -9.32
CA SER A 44 5.93 -3.50 -8.70
C SER A 44 7.04 -2.67 -9.34
N GLY A 45 6.79 -1.37 -9.52
CA GLY A 45 7.80 -0.38 -9.91
C GLY A 45 8.53 0.26 -8.71
N SER A 46 8.22 -0.16 -7.48
CA SER A 46 8.81 0.42 -6.27
C SER A 46 10.31 0.14 -6.17
N PRO A 47 11.14 1.18 -5.91
CA PRO A 47 12.59 0.98 -5.73
C PRO A 47 12.93 0.19 -4.45
N VAL A 48 12.00 0.16 -3.49
CA VAL A 48 12.20 -0.45 -2.17
C VAL A 48 11.47 -1.78 -2.00
N VAL A 49 10.92 -2.37 -3.06
CA VAL A 49 10.19 -3.64 -2.94
C VAL A 49 11.07 -4.74 -2.33
N GLY A 50 12.35 -4.81 -2.68
CA GLY A 50 13.30 -5.78 -2.13
C GLY A 50 13.76 -5.52 -0.69
N SER A 51 13.36 -4.39 -0.08
CA SER A 51 13.67 -4.09 1.33
C SER A 51 12.59 -4.61 2.29
N TYR A 52 11.51 -5.16 1.76
CA TYR A 52 10.45 -5.75 2.57
C TYR A 52 10.67 -7.26 2.75
N GLU A 53 10.35 -7.74 3.94
CA GLU A 53 10.22 -9.17 4.19
C GLU A 53 8.88 -9.69 3.65
N PHE A 54 8.93 -10.81 2.96
CA PHE A 54 7.77 -11.52 2.43
C PHE A 54 7.65 -12.89 3.09
N ARG A 55 6.41 -13.35 3.31
CA ARG A 55 6.17 -14.73 3.75
C ARG A 55 6.52 -15.72 2.65
N SER A 56 6.89 -16.95 3.01
CA SER A 56 7.04 -18.05 2.05
C SER A 56 5.78 -18.17 1.19
N GLY A 57 5.95 -18.36 -0.11
CA GLY A 57 4.87 -18.36 -1.11
C GLY A 57 4.58 -16.99 -1.74
N VAL A 58 5.26 -15.91 -1.30
CA VAL A 58 5.19 -14.60 -1.94
C VAL A 58 6.53 -14.24 -2.55
N ASP A 59 6.52 -13.80 -3.81
CA ASP A 59 7.69 -13.26 -4.51
C ASP A 59 7.29 -12.03 -5.33
N PHE A 60 8.27 -11.35 -5.94
CA PHE A 60 8.01 -10.14 -6.71
C PHE A 60 8.85 -10.02 -7.98
N VAL A 61 8.29 -9.34 -8.98
CA VAL A 61 8.99 -8.85 -10.17
C VAL A 61 9.08 -7.34 -10.09
N ARG A 62 10.31 -6.81 -10.07
CA ARG A 62 10.53 -5.37 -10.13
C ARG A 62 10.62 -4.90 -11.57
N ILE A 63 9.70 -4.03 -11.98
CA ILE A 63 9.72 -3.35 -13.27
C ILE A 63 10.46 -2.01 -13.19
N PRO A 64 10.96 -1.45 -14.31
CA PRO A 64 11.66 -0.16 -14.32
C PRO A 64 10.85 0.94 -13.62
N GLY A 65 11.49 1.69 -12.71
CA GLY A 65 10.86 2.77 -11.96
C GLY A 65 10.56 3.98 -12.82
N VAL A 66 9.50 4.70 -12.44
CA VAL A 66 9.14 6.00 -13.02
C VAL A 66 9.01 7.04 -11.91
N VAL A 67 9.25 8.30 -12.23
CA VAL A 67 9.10 9.43 -11.32
C VAL A 67 8.13 10.43 -11.93
N LYS A 68 7.24 10.97 -11.10
CA LYS A 68 6.35 12.06 -11.50
C LYS A 68 7.04 13.40 -11.21
N GLN A 69 7.22 14.21 -12.22
CA GLN A 69 7.82 15.54 -12.12
C GLN A 69 6.84 16.56 -11.52
N ILE A 70 7.36 17.73 -11.12
CA ILE A 70 6.55 18.86 -10.62
C ILE A 70 5.56 19.32 -11.71
N SER A 71 5.94 19.24 -12.99
CA SER A 71 5.06 19.52 -14.14
C SER A 71 3.85 18.58 -14.22
N GLY A 72 3.84 17.47 -13.48
CA GLY A 72 2.84 16.42 -13.57
C GLY A 72 3.14 15.35 -14.61
N GLU A 73 4.18 15.52 -15.41
CA GLU A 73 4.66 14.54 -16.37
C GLU A 73 5.43 13.42 -15.69
N TYR A 74 5.56 12.28 -16.37
CA TYR A 74 6.35 11.14 -15.91
C TYR A 74 7.66 11.06 -16.67
N ASP A 75 8.70 10.64 -15.96
CA ASP A 75 10.02 10.39 -16.52
C ASP A 75 10.57 9.05 -15.99
N SER A 76 11.59 8.53 -16.66
CA SER A 76 12.31 7.33 -16.22
C SER A 76 13.07 7.64 -14.93
N ALA A 77 12.90 6.83 -13.88
CA ALA A 77 13.52 7.13 -12.59
C ALA A 77 15.05 6.97 -12.60
N ASN A 78 15.56 5.91 -13.23
CA ASN A 78 16.98 5.56 -13.19
C ASN A 78 17.56 5.26 -14.58
N LEU A 79 16.74 4.88 -15.55
CA LEU A 79 17.21 4.59 -16.90
C LEU A 79 17.42 5.89 -17.69
N ARG A 80 18.53 5.94 -18.42
CA ARG A 80 18.83 7.08 -19.34
C ARG A 80 18.15 6.85 -20.69
N THR A 81 16.82 6.70 -20.66
CA THR A 81 15.98 6.49 -21.85
C THR A 81 14.71 7.31 -21.74
N ASN A 82 14.03 7.54 -22.86
CA ASN A 82 12.77 8.27 -22.83
C ASN A 82 11.68 7.46 -22.09
N ILE A 83 10.66 8.18 -21.65
CA ILE A 83 9.56 7.60 -20.87
C ILE A 83 8.76 6.59 -21.68
N GLU A 84 8.59 6.80 -22.99
CA GLU A 84 7.83 5.92 -23.88
C GLU A 84 8.48 4.53 -23.94
N HIS A 85 9.80 4.47 -24.11
CA HIS A 85 10.53 3.19 -24.10
C HIS A 85 10.47 2.49 -22.74
N THR A 86 10.57 3.26 -21.65
CA THR A 86 10.39 2.70 -20.30
C THR A 86 8.99 2.12 -20.12
N LEU A 87 7.95 2.81 -20.57
CA LEU A 87 6.57 2.33 -20.51
C LEU A 87 6.35 1.08 -21.39
N GLU A 88 6.95 1.04 -22.57
CA GLU A 88 6.92 -0.15 -23.43
C GLU A 88 7.55 -1.36 -22.73
N MET A 89 8.74 -1.20 -22.13
CA MET A 89 9.38 -2.27 -21.37
C MET A 89 8.49 -2.73 -20.20
N ARG A 90 7.94 -1.80 -19.42
CA ARG A 90 7.04 -2.11 -18.32
C ARG A 90 5.83 -2.91 -18.79
N THR A 91 5.18 -2.42 -19.85
CA THR A 91 4.00 -3.07 -20.45
C THR A 91 4.30 -4.52 -20.88
N ARG A 92 5.44 -4.74 -21.55
CA ARG A 92 5.84 -6.07 -22.00
C ARG A 92 6.17 -6.98 -20.81
N ILE A 93 6.95 -6.49 -19.82
CA ILE A 93 7.28 -7.28 -18.63
C ILE A 93 6.00 -7.70 -17.88
N ILE A 94 5.03 -6.80 -17.70
CA ILE A 94 3.76 -7.10 -17.03
C ILE A 94 3.00 -8.17 -17.81
N ARG A 95 2.85 -7.98 -19.13
CA ARG A 95 2.14 -8.91 -20.01
C ARG A 95 2.80 -10.30 -20.04
N ASP A 96 4.12 -10.35 -20.23
CA ASP A 96 4.85 -11.62 -20.37
C ASP A 96 4.94 -12.34 -19.02
N THR A 97 5.05 -11.61 -17.90
CA THR A 97 4.91 -12.17 -16.56
C THR A 97 3.53 -12.82 -16.38
N ALA A 98 2.45 -12.13 -16.76
CA ALA A 98 1.10 -12.68 -16.69
C ALA A 98 0.93 -13.92 -17.60
N ASP A 99 1.54 -13.90 -18.79
CA ASP A 99 1.50 -15.00 -19.76
C ASP A 99 2.20 -16.27 -19.24
N ILE A 100 3.42 -16.11 -18.70
CA ILE A 100 4.25 -17.23 -18.19
C ILE A 100 3.73 -17.71 -16.84
N TYR A 101 3.40 -16.80 -15.94
CA TYR A 101 2.93 -17.15 -14.59
C TYR A 101 1.55 -17.84 -14.62
N ARG A 102 0.70 -17.51 -15.61
CA ARG A 102 -0.66 -18.07 -15.78
C ARG A 102 -1.45 -18.04 -14.47
N PRO A 103 -1.74 -16.85 -13.93
CA PRO A 103 -2.43 -16.73 -12.64
C PRO A 103 -3.86 -17.27 -12.73
N ASP A 104 -4.32 -17.86 -11.62
CA ASP A 104 -5.72 -18.25 -11.42
C ASP A 104 -6.58 -17.04 -10.94
N LEU A 105 -5.93 -15.94 -10.56
CA LEU A 105 -6.56 -14.66 -10.18
C LEU A 105 -5.57 -13.51 -10.43
N PHE A 106 -6.02 -12.41 -11.04
CA PHE A 106 -5.24 -11.19 -11.17
C PHE A 106 -5.89 -10.02 -10.44
N ILE A 107 -5.17 -9.41 -9.50
CA ILE A 107 -5.62 -8.25 -8.72
C ILE A 107 -4.78 -7.04 -9.12
N VAL A 108 -5.44 -5.97 -9.56
CA VAL A 108 -4.82 -4.67 -9.91
C VAL A 108 -5.09 -3.67 -8.80
N ASP A 109 -4.04 -3.05 -8.26
CA ASP A 109 -4.17 -2.10 -7.15
C ASP A 109 -4.36 -0.67 -7.64
N LYS A 110 -5.48 -0.06 -7.29
CA LYS A 110 -5.89 1.34 -7.43
C LYS A 110 -6.10 1.86 -8.85
N GLU A 111 -5.13 1.73 -9.75
CA GLU A 111 -5.21 2.32 -11.10
C GLU A 111 -5.70 1.27 -12.10
N PRO A 112 -6.94 1.39 -12.60
CA PRO A 112 -7.57 0.32 -13.39
C PRO A 112 -6.81 -0.09 -14.65
N LEU A 113 -6.08 0.83 -15.27
CA LEU A 113 -5.27 0.56 -16.46
C LEU A 113 -3.76 0.65 -16.19
N GLY A 114 -3.37 0.86 -14.92
CA GLY A 114 -1.98 1.13 -14.55
C GLY A 114 -1.48 2.49 -15.05
N LEU A 115 -0.18 2.68 -15.09
CA LEU A 115 0.43 3.90 -15.59
C LEU A 115 0.29 3.97 -17.12
N ARG A 116 -0.42 4.99 -17.62
CA ARG A 116 -0.65 5.22 -19.06
C ARG A 116 -1.12 3.99 -19.83
N GLY A 117 -1.89 3.09 -19.19
CA GLY A 117 -2.45 1.91 -19.84
C GLY A 117 -1.57 0.65 -19.83
N GLU A 118 -0.43 0.65 -19.13
CA GLU A 118 0.57 -0.43 -19.16
C GLU A 118 0.04 -1.82 -18.75
N VAL A 119 -1.04 -1.88 -17.97
CA VAL A 119 -1.66 -3.14 -17.54
C VAL A 119 -2.67 -3.66 -18.58
N GLY A 120 -3.13 -2.81 -19.49
CA GLY A 120 -4.16 -3.15 -20.49
C GLY A 120 -3.87 -4.44 -21.25
N PRO A 121 -2.69 -4.62 -21.87
CA PRO A 121 -2.36 -5.85 -22.62
C PRO A 121 -2.43 -7.13 -21.75
N ALA A 122 -2.04 -7.06 -20.48
CA ALA A 122 -2.15 -8.19 -19.55
C ALA A 122 -3.61 -8.49 -19.19
N LEU A 123 -4.43 -7.44 -18.98
CA LEU A 123 -5.86 -7.58 -18.69
C LEU A 123 -6.59 -8.27 -19.85
N HIS A 124 -6.34 -7.86 -21.09
CA HIS A 124 -6.95 -8.50 -22.27
C HIS A 124 -6.52 -9.95 -22.41
N LEU A 125 -5.22 -10.25 -22.33
CA LEU A 125 -4.69 -11.59 -22.38
C LEU A 125 -5.34 -12.52 -21.34
N LEU A 126 -5.43 -12.05 -20.08
CA LEU A 126 -5.98 -12.86 -19.00
C LEU A 126 -7.50 -12.98 -19.09
N LYS A 127 -8.20 -11.96 -19.59
CA LYS A 127 -9.64 -12.02 -19.85
C LYS A 127 -9.98 -13.06 -20.93
N GLU A 128 -9.21 -13.11 -22.02
CA GLU A 128 -9.35 -14.13 -23.08
C GLU A 128 -9.13 -15.55 -22.54
N ARG A 129 -8.29 -15.71 -21.52
CA ARG A 129 -8.03 -16.98 -20.84
C ARG A 129 -9.07 -17.34 -19.77
N GLY A 130 -10.01 -16.45 -19.51
CA GLY A 130 -11.02 -16.63 -18.46
C GLY A 130 -10.47 -16.49 -17.04
N THR A 131 -9.29 -15.87 -16.85
CA THR A 131 -8.75 -15.56 -15.52
C THR A 131 -9.60 -14.45 -14.88
N PRO A 132 -10.09 -14.63 -13.65
CA PRO A 132 -10.80 -13.58 -12.92
C PRO A 132 -9.92 -12.33 -12.73
N LEU A 133 -10.49 -11.17 -13.04
CA LEU A 133 -9.82 -9.86 -12.96
C LEU A 133 -10.47 -9.02 -11.88
N VAL A 134 -9.69 -8.62 -10.89
CA VAL A 134 -10.16 -7.84 -9.74
C VAL A 134 -9.44 -6.50 -9.68
N LEU A 135 -10.21 -5.43 -9.45
CA LEU A 135 -9.66 -4.12 -9.14
C LEU A 135 -9.77 -3.86 -7.63
N GLY A 136 -8.65 -3.57 -6.98
CA GLY A 136 -8.61 -3.14 -5.59
C GLY A 136 -8.61 -1.62 -5.48
N LEU A 137 -9.63 -1.03 -4.89
CA LEU A 137 -9.73 0.42 -4.63
C LEU A 137 -9.56 0.72 -3.16
N ARG A 138 -8.98 1.89 -2.85
CA ARG A 138 -9.02 2.43 -1.49
C ARG A 138 -10.42 2.96 -1.19
N ASP A 139 -10.70 3.16 0.09
CA ASP A 139 -11.91 3.80 0.60
C ASP A 139 -12.18 5.18 -0.03
N VAL A 140 -11.13 6.00 -0.16
CA VAL A 140 -11.16 7.32 -0.80
C VAL A 140 -10.11 7.36 -1.89
N MET A 141 -10.51 7.72 -3.11
CA MET A 141 -9.59 7.86 -4.24
C MET A 141 -9.08 9.31 -4.35
N ASP A 142 -10.00 10.27 -4.40
CA ASP A 142 -9.77 11.72 -4.41
C ASP A 142 -11.10 12.46 -4.25
N ASP A 143 -11.08 13.79 -4.41
CA ASP A 143 -12.29 14.59 -4.65
C ASP A 143 -13.06 14.05 -5.85
N PRO A 144 -14.40 13.88 -5.73
CA PRO A 144 -15.22 13.29 -6.80
C PRO A 144 -15.10 14.04 -8.13
N THR A 145 -15.01 15.36 -8.11
CA THR A 145 -14.92 16.18 -9.34
C THR A 145 -13.59 15.98 -10.05
N GLN A 146 -12.50 15.94 -9.28
CA GLN A 146 -11.16 15.71 -9.82
C GLN A 146 -11.03 14.28 -10.35
N LEU A 147 -11.54 13.31 -9.61
CA LEU A 147 -11.51 11.91 -10.00
C LEU A 147 -12.34 11.65 -11.26
N ALA A 148 -13.52 12.26 -11.40
CA ALA A 148 -14.36 12.13 -12.59
C ALA A 148 -13.61 12.63 -13.84
N LYS A 149 -13.02 13.81 -13.78
CA LYS A 149 -12.21 14.36 -14.89
C LYS A 149 -11.00 13.49 -15.23
N GLU A 150 -10.31 12.97 -14.21
CA GLU A 150 -9.15 12.08 -14.40
C GLU A 150 -9.59 10.78 -15.11
N TRP A 151 -10.69 10.17 -14.67
CA TRP A 151 -11.19 8.91 -15.20
C TRP A 151 -11.80 9.04 -16.61
N GLU A 152 -12.46 10.16 -16.88
CA GLU A 152 -12.94 10.50 -18.24
C GLU A 152 -11.75 10.59 -19.20
N ARG A 153 -10.72 11.41 -18.86
CA ARG A 153 -9.52 11.57 -19.68
C ARG A 153 -8.78 10.24 -19.93
N LYS A 154 -8.75 9.35 -18.94
CA LYS A 154 -8.10 8.03 -19.03
C LYS A 154 -8.99 6.96 -19.63
N ASN A 155 -10.24 7.27 -19.97
CA ASN A 155 -11.26 6.32 -20.47
C ASN A 155 -11.37 5.07 -19.57
N VAL A 156 -11.50 5.24 -18.25
CA VAL A 156 -11.46 4.16 -17.27
C VAL A 156 -12.75 3.33 -17.24
N VAL A 157 -13.91 3.96 -17.40
CA VAL A 157 -15.23 3.32 -17.22
C VAL A 157 -15.44 2.10 -18.13
N PRO A 158 -15.06 2.11 -19.41
CA PRO A 158 -15.12 0.91 -20.25
C PRO A 158 -14.31 -0.27 -19.68
N ALA A 159 -13.10 -0.03 -19.17
CA ALA A 159 -12.29 -1.08 -18.57
C ALA A 159 -12.96 -1.68 -17.32
N LEU A 160 -13.59 -0.85 -16.47
CA LEU A 160 -14.34 -1.33 -15.30
C LEU A 160 -15.54 -2.19 -15.71
N ARG A 161 -16.22 -1.80 -16.79
CA ARG A 161 -17.40 -2.51 -17.29
C ARG A 161 -17.03 -3.84 -17.94
N ASP A 162 -16.01 -3.83 -18.80
CA ASP A 162 -15.78 -4.91 -19.75
C ASP A 162 -14.68 -5.89 -19.32
N LEU A 163 -13.66 -5.41 -18.58
CA LEU A 163 -12.53 -6.23 -18.18
C LEU A 163 -12.67 -6.81 -16.77
N TYR A 164 -12.93 -5.97 -15.79
CA TYR A 164 -12.97 -6.40 -14.39
C TYR A 164 -14.24 -7.19 -14.05
N ASP A 165 -14.09 -8.26 -13.29
CA ASP A 165 -15.19 -9.10 -12.80
C ASP A 165 -15.69 -8.61 -11.44
N GLU A 166 -14.79 -8.19 -10.55
CA GLU A 166 -15.12 -7.61 -9.24
C GLU A 166 -14.28 -6.34 -8.96
N ILE A 167 -14.80 -5.47 -8.11
CA ILE A 167 -14.13 -4.26 -7.61
C ILE A 167 -14.15 -4.31 -6.09
N TRP A 168 -13.00 -4.58 -5.47
CA TRP A 168 -12.90 -4.65 -4.03
C TRP A 168 -12.53 -3.28 -3.45
N VAL A 169 -13.36 -2.78 -2.56
CA VAL A 169 -13.12 -1.51 -1.86
C VAL A 169 -12.56 -1.81 -0.47
N TYR A 170 -11.30 -1.46 -0.26
CA TYR A 170 -10.60 -1.63 1.03
C TYR A 170 -11.04 -0.54 2.00
N GLY A 171 -12.23 -0.64 2.52
CA GLY A 171 -12.90 0.31 3.40
C GLY A 171 -14.36 -0.04 3.57
N LEU A 172 -15.12 0.87 4.15
CA LEU A 172 -16.53 0.69 4.45
C LEU A 172 -17.38 1.80 3.80
N PRO A 173 -18.60 1.48 3.31
CA PRO A 173 -19.47 2.45 2.68
C PRO A 173 -19.99 3.53 3.64
N GLN A 174 -19.97 3.26 4.97
CA GLN A 174 -20.29 4.22 6.03
C GLN A 174 -19.22 5.32 6.16
N ILE A 175 -17.97 5.01 5.82
CA ILE A 175 -16.87 5.98 5.84
C ILE A 175 -16.84 6.75 4.51
N ASN A 176 -16.77 6.02 3.38
CA ASN A 176 -16.84 6.65 2.06
C ASN A 176 -17.21 5.66 0.95
N LYS A 177 -17.81 6.19 -0.09
CA LYS A 177 -18.14 5.48 -1.33
C LYS A 177 -17.28 6.05 -2.46
N PRO A 178 -16.20 5.36 -2.88
CA PRO A 178 -15.14 5.93 -3.76
C PRO A 178 -15.64 6.35 -5.15
N LEU A 179 -16.78 5.84 -5.61
CA LEU A 179 -17.39 6.20 -6.91
C LEU A 179 -18.56 7.19 -6.79
N THR A 180 -18.71 7.85 -5.64
CA THR A 180 -19.71 8.92 -5.50
C THR A 180 -19.35 10.09 -6.41
N GLY A 181 -20.32 10.60 -7.17
CA GLY A 181 -20.10 11.71 -8.12
C GLY A 181 -19.47 11.29 -9.45
N ILE A 182 -19.21 10.00 -9.67
CA ILE A 182 -18.73 9.47 -10.94
C ILE A 182 -19.88 8.75 -11.65
N GLU A 183 -20.09 9.09 -12.90
CA GLU A 183 -21.07 8.42 -13.75
C GLU A 183 -20.51 7.06 -14.18
N VAL A 184 -21.00 6.00 -13.53
CA VAL A 184 -20.70 4.62 -13.90
C VAL A 184 -22.02 3.85 -14.08
N PRO A 185 -22.09 2.93 -15.06
CA PRO A 185 -23.28 2.12 -15.27
C PRO A 185 -23.60 1.22 -14.07
N PRO A 186 -24.88 0.83 -13.87
CA PRO A 186 -25.26 -0.06 -12.78
C PRO A 186 -24.45 -1.36 -12.73
N SER A 187 -24.07 -1.91 -13.88
CA SER A 187 -23.21 -3.10 -13.99
C SER A 187 -21.87 -2.95 -13.30
N VAL A 188 -21.25 -1.76 -13.31
CA VAL A 188 -20.01 -1.48 -12.57
C VAL A 188 -20.28 -1.40 -11.06
N ARG A 189 -21.38 -0.77 -10.65
CA ARG A 189 -21.73 -0.66 -9.22
C ARG A 189 -22.01 -2.03 -8.59
N HIS A 190 -22.62 -2.95 -9.33
CA HIS A 190 -22.89 -4.32 -8.84
C HIS A 190 -21.61 -5.17 -8.65
N LYS A 191 -20.48 -4.79 -9.29
CA LYS A 191 -19.19 -5.45 -9.08
C LYS A 191 -18.48 -5.03 -7.78
N MET A 192 -18.98 -3.97 -7.11
CA MET A 192 -18.33 -3.41 -5.92
C MET A 192 -18.61 -4.23 -4.68
N VAL A 193 -17.55 -4.65 -3.99
CA VAL A 193 -17.59 -5.36 -2.71
C VAL A 193 -16.75 -4.59 -1.69
N TYR A 194 -17.35 -4.18 -0.58
CA TYR A 194 -16.63 -3.53 0.51
C TYR A 194 -16.07 -4.59 1.45
N THR A 195 -14.75 -4.53 1.67
CA THR A 195 -14.04 -5.56 2.46
C THR A 195 -13.88 -5.19 3.93
N GLY A 196 -13.94 -3.92 4.27
CA GLY A 196 -13.39 -3.35 5.49
C GLY A 196 -11.93 -2.93 5.31
N TYR A 197 -11.36 -2.26 6.33
CA TYR A 197 -9.96 -1.83 6.30
C TYR A 197 -9.01 -3.01 6.52
N LEU A 198 -7.87 -2.95 5.85
CA LEU A 198 -6.84 -3.99 5.91
C LEU A 198 -6.08 -3.89 7.22
N ARG A 199 -6.36 -4.79 8.16
CA ARG A 199 -5.67 -4.88 9.46
C ARG A 199 -4.16 -4.97 9.25
N ARG A 200 -3.40 -4.28 10.11
CA ARG A 200 -1.95 -4.32 10.15
C ARG A 200 -1.48 -5.17 11.32
N GLU A 201 -0.44 -5.94 11.08
CA GLU A 201 0.22 -6.75 12.09
C GLU A 201 1.67 -6.28 12.23
N LEU A 202 2.24 -6.51 13.38
CA LEU A 202 3.67 -6.28 13.59
C LEU A 202 4.49 -7.34 12.84
N PRO A 203 5.73 -7.02 12.45
CA PRO A 203 6.67 -8.02 11.95
C PRO A 203 6.83 -9.19 12.94
N LEU A 204 6.97 -10.41 12.42
CA LEU A 204 7.13 -11.63 13.24
C LEU A 204 8.46 -11.64 14.02
N HIS A 205 9.47 -10.95 13.51
CA HIS A 205 10.78 -10.82 14.15
C HIS A 205 11.00 -9.36 14.54
N THR A 206 10.87 -9.10 15.82
CA THR A 206 11.13 -7.78 16.44
C THR A 206 12.53 -7.72 17.08
N ASP A 207 13.47 -8.53 16.59
CA ASP A 207 14.89 -8.39 16.97
C ASP A 207 15.48 -7.10 16.41
N VAL A 208 14.86 -6.00 16.80
CA VAL A 208 15.32 -4.69 16.39
C VAL A 208 16.05 -4.07 17.56
N PRO A 209 17.27 -3.59 17.35
CA PRO A 209 17.88 -2.68 18.29
C PRO A 209 16.94 -1.50 18.48
N HIS A 210 16.70 -1.18 19.70
CA HIS A 210 15.70 -0.30 20.26
C HIS A 210 15.82 1.18 19.85
N GLU A 211 15.64 1.51 18.57
CA GLU A 211 15.66 2.91 18.08
C GLU A 211 14.63 3.83 18.75
N GLY A 212 13.88 3.36 19.71
CA GLY A 212 12.94 4.14 20.54
C GLY A 212 13.01 3.83 22.02
N GLU A 213 13.89 2.93 22.48
CA GLU A 213 13.98 2.54 23.91
C GLU A 213 14.59 3.61 24.83
N GLU A 214 15.21 4.62 24.26
CA GLU A 214 15.77 5.73 25.06
C GLU A 214 14.73 6.77 25.51
N MET A 215 13.46 6.62 25.10
CA MET A 215 12.40 7.51 25.59
C MET A 215 12.00 7.13 27.02
N GLN A 216 12.38 7.96 27.97
CA GLN A 216 11.88 7.85 29.34
C GLN A 216 10.44 8.37 29.40
N GLY A 217 9.49 7.45 29.55
CA GLY A 217 8.07 7.78 29.69
C GLY A 217 7.23 7.68 28.42
N PRO A 218 5.92 7.99 28.52
CA PRO A 218 4.99 7.89 27.40
C PRO A 218 5.26 8.99 26.37
N TYR A 219 5.13 8.65 25.09
CA TYR A 219 5.35 9.56 23.97
C TYR A 219 4.21 9.55 22.96
N ILE A 220 4.12 10.61 22.18
CA ILE A 220 3.28 10.74 21.00
C ILE A 220 4.13 10.42 19.76
N LEU A 221 3.67 9.50 18.91
CA LEU A 221 4.30 9.27 17.61
C LEU A 221 3.81 10.32 16.62
N VAL A 222 4.75 11.04 16.01
CA VAL A 222 4.47 12.01 14.93
C VAL A 222 5.00 11.47 13.63
N THR A 223 4.11 11.25 12.63
CA THR A 223 4.52 10.71 11.33
C THR A 223 3.73 11.30 10.17
N PRO A 224 4.39 11.98 9.23
CA PRO A 224 3.78 12.40 7.97
C PRO A 224 3.68 11.25 6.93
N GLY A 225 4.13 10.05 7.25
CA GLY A 225 4.22 8.92 6.32
C GLY A 225 5.46 9.00 5.44
N GLY A 226 5.32 9.14 4.12
CA GLY A 226 6.47 9.24 3.20
C GLY A 226 7.33 10.50 3.40
N GLY A 227 6.77 11.56 3.93
CA GLY A 227 7.49 12.78 4.34
C GLY A 227 7.66 13.84 3.25
N GLY A 228 7.35 13.56 2.00
CA GLY A 228 7.56 14.51 0.90
C GLY A 228 6.69 15.78 0.96
N ASP A 229 5.62 15.74 1.74
CA ASP A 229 4.66 16.83 1.96
C ASP A 229 4.35 17.03 3.45
N GLY A 230 5.21 16.52 4.32
CA GLY A 230 4.97 16.46 5.77
C GLY A 230 5.66 17.54 6.60
N GLU A 231 6.35 18.48 5.99
CA GLU A 231 7.09 19.54 6.69
C GLU A 231 6.16 20.38 7.56
N ASP A 232 5.00 20.75 7.04
CA ASP A 232 3.99 21.54 7.74
C ASP A 232 3.45 20.87 9.01
N LEU A 233 3.30 19.54 9.01
CA LEU A 233 2.87 18.79 10.18
C LEU A 233 3.93 18.82 11.27
N VAL A 234 5.19 18.55 10.91
CA VAL A 234 6.31 18.51 11.85
C VAL A 234 6.54 19.91 12.44
N ASP A 235 6.51 20.94 11.59
CA ASP A 235 6.62 22.34 12.01
C ASP A 235 5.54 22.69 13.03
N TRP A 236 4.28 22.35 12.76
CA TRP A 236 3.16 22.68 13.64
C TRP A 236 3.27 21.98 15.01
N VAL A 237 3.68 20.70 15.02
CA VAL A 237 3.89 19.98 16.28
C VAL A 237 5.05 20.57 17.08
N LEU A 238 6.21 20.85 16.45
CA LEU A 238 7.34 21.48 17.16
C LEU A 238 6.97 22.86 17.69
N SER A 239 6.25 23.66 16.91
CA SER A 239 5.76 24.98 17.35
C SER A 239 4.82 24.88 18.55
N ALA A 240 4.04 23.81 18.67
CA ALA A 240 3.22 23.57 19.86
C ALA A 240 4.06 23.32 21.12
N TYR A 241 5.13 22.51 21.03
CA TYR A 241 6.06 22.29 22.15
C TYR A 241 6.86 23.54 22.49
N GLU A 242 7.22 24.36 21.51
CA GLU A 242 7.88 25.65 21.72
C GLU A 242 6.95 26.65 22.42
N HIS A 243 5.65 26.60 22.13
CA HIS A 243 4.64 27.47 22.70
C HIS A 243 4.23 27.07 24.14
N ASP A 244 4.13 25.75 24.39
CA ASP A 244 3.57 25.22 25.64
C ASP A 244 4.46 24.10 26.23
N GLY A 245 5.22 24.46 27.28
CA GLY A 245 6.07 23.52 28.02
C GLY A 245 5.31 22.49 28.87
N ASN A 246 3.97 22.59 29.00
CA ASN A 246 3.14 21.72 29.83
C ASN A 246 2.47 20.57 29.05
N ILE A 247 2.89 20.28 27.83
CA ILE A 247 2.41 19.12 27.11
C ILE A 247 2.89 17.85 27.85
N PRO A 248 1.96 16.96 28.28
CA PRO A 248 2.28 15.89 29.24
C PRO A 248 3.10 14.73 28.65
N TYR A 249 3.25 14.67 27.32
CA TYR A 249 3.98 13.63 26.62
C TYR A 249 5.20 14.17 25.90
N GLY A 250 6.26 13.35 25.81
CA GLY A 250 7.32 13.56 24.84
C GLY A 250 6.84 13.23 23.41
N ALA A 251 7.71 13.40 22.43
CA ALA A 251 7.42 13.07 21.05
C ALA A 251 8.52 12.23 20.41
N VAL A 252 8.13 11.24 19.60
CA VAL A 252 8.99 10.58 18.63
C VAL A 252 8.53 11.01 17.24
N ILE A 253 9.35 11.78 16.54
CA ILE A 253 9.06 12.34 15.22
C ILE A 253 9.79 11.52 14.17
N VAL A 254 9.06 10.83 13.30
CA VAL A 254 9.61 10.07 12.18
C VAL A 254 9.36 10.85 10.90
N PHE A 255 10.40 11.48 10.35
CA PHE A 255 10.27 12.40 9.21
C PHE A 255 9.77 11.75 7.91
N GLY A 256 10.16 10.50 7.68
CA GLY A 256 9.94 9.79 6.42
C GLY A 256 11.07 9.99 5.39
N PRO A 257 11.23 9.04 4.45
CA PRO A 257 12.41 9.01 3.57
C PRO A 257 12.45 10.13 2.52
N PHE A 258 11.32 10.79 2.25
CA PHE A 258 11.21 11.80 1.20
C PHE A 258 11.21 13.25 1.70
N MET A 259 11.32 13.48 3.00
CA MET A 259 11.49 14.82 3.55
C MET A 259 12.85 15.40 3.14
N SER A 260 12.90 16.68 2.79
CA SER A 260 14.14 17.34 2.35
C SER A 260 15.21 17.29 3.45
N ALA A 261 16.48 17.15 3.07
CA ALA A 261 17.60 17.13 4.02
C ALA A 261 17.65 18.44 4.83
N THR A 262 17.43 19.57 4.18
CA THR A 262 17.42 20.88 4.81
C THR A 262 16.36 21.00 5.89
N ALA A 263 15.12 20.57 5.59
CA ALA A 263 14.03 20.60 6.57
C ALA A 263 14.32 19.65 7.74
N ARG A 264 14.84 18.45 7.47
CA ARG A 264 15.21 17.49 8.52
C ARG A 264 16.22 18.06 9.51
N GLU A 265 17.29 18.69 9.01
CA GLU A 265 18.29 19.29 9.90
C GLU A 265 17.71 20.44 10.72
N ALA A 266 16.93 21.34 10.11
CA ALA A 266 16.25 22.42 10.83
C ALA A 266 15.32 21.88 11.94
N PHE A 267 14.56 20.83 11.66
CA PHE A 267 13.67 20.22 12.66
C PHE A 267 14.45 19.47 13.75
N LYS A 268 15.57 18.83 13.45
CA LYS A 268 16.45 18.22 14.45
C LYS A 268 17.01 19.27 15.41
N GLU A 269 17.48 20.42 14.89
CA GLU A 269 17.96 21.53 15.72
C GLU A 269 16.88 22.07 16.66
N ARG A 270 15.64 22.19 16.19
CA ARG A 270 14.51 22.59 17.02
C ARG A 270 14.17 21.56 18.09
N ALA A 271 14.09 20.28 17.69
CA ALA A 271 13.79 19.16 18.58
C ALA A 271 14.84 19.00 19.69
N ALA A 272 16.12 19.23 19.39
CA ALA A 272 17.23 19.12 20.35
C ALA A 272 17.12 20.06 21.56
N LYS A 273 16.29 21.11 21.47
CA LYS A 273 16.01 22.00 22.59
C LYS A 273 15.12 21.35 23.67
N PHE A 274 14.52 20.20 23.37
CA PHE A 274 13.58 19.49 24.24
C PHE A 274 14.13 18.10 24.59
N PRO A 275 14.39 17.81 25.88
CA PRO A 275 14.95 16.52 26.30
C PRO A 275 14.01 15.33 26.07
N ASN A 276 12.71 15.61 25.93
CA ASN A 276 11.64 14.62 25.73
C ASN A 276 11.19 14.50 24.25
N ILE A 277 11.92 15.09 23.30
CA ILE A 277 11.64 14.91 21.86
C ILE A 277 12.79 14.14 21.20
N ARG A 278 12.46 13.12 20.45
CA ARG A 278 13.37 12.33 19.62
C ARG A 278 12.96 12.42 18.16
N THR A 279 13.95 12.39 17.27
CA THR A 279 13.72 12.43 15.83
C THR A 279 14.38 11.24 15.15
N LEU A 280 13.66 10.63 14.21
CA LEU A 280 14.13 9.55 13.34
C LEU A 280 13.92 9.96 11.88
N THR A 281 14.90 9.68 11.02
CA THR A 281 14.75 9.97 9.59
C THR A 281 13.79 8.98 8.94
N PHE A 282 13.98 7.69 9.21
CA PHE A 282 13.19 6.59 8.70
C PHE A 282 13.34 5.38 9.63
N THR A 283 12.32 4.55 9.70
CA THR A 283 12.36 3.27 10.40
C THR A 283 11.47 2.25 9.71
N ASN A 284 11.93 1.00 9.64
CA ASN A 284 11.11 -0.14 9.20
C ASN A 284 10.12 -0.60 10.29
N ASN A 285 10.26 -0.08 11.51
CA ASN A 285 9.53 -0.51 12.71
C ASN A 285 8.49 0.51 13.17
N LEU A 286 7.96 1.32 12.24
CA LEU A 286 6.96 2.34 12.56
C LEU A 286 5.76 1.74 13.31
N GLY A 287 5.34 0.52 12.97
CA GLY A 287 4.26 -0.19 13.65
C GLY A 287 4.57 -0.47 15.14
N VAL A 288 5.81 -0.83 15.47
CA VAL A 288 6.23 -1.05 16.86
C VAL A 288 6.22 0.27 17.63
N LEU A 289 6.76 1.34 17.05
CA LEU A 289 6.70 2.68 17.64
C LEU A 289 5.25 3.12 17.85
N MET A 290 4.38 2.89 16.86
CA MET A 290 2.97 3.23 16.96
C MET A 290 2.26 2.42 18.05
N GLN A 291 2.54 1.12 18.17
CA GLN A 291 1.94 0.28 19.20
C GLN A 291 2.31 0.75 20.62
N ARG A 292 3.55 1.22 20.83
CA ARG A 292 4.04 1.70 22.12
C ARG A 292 3.63 3.14 22.42
N ALA A 293 3.28 3.94 21.42
CA ALA A 293 2.88 5.32 21.59
C ALA A 293 1.61 5.48 22.42
N ALA A 294 1.53 6.53 23.23
CA ALA A 294 0.31 6.94 23.94
C ALA A 294 -0.77 7.47 22.98
N GLY A 295 -0.34 8.02 21.86
CA GLY A 295 -1.19 8.47 20.77
C GLY A 295 -0.37 8.81 19.53
N VAL A 296 -1.06 9.17 18.44
CA VAL A 296 -0.45 9.39 17.13
C VAL A 296 -0.89 10.74 16.57
N VAL A 297 0.05 11.49 16.00
CA VAL A 297 -0.22 12.65 15.15
C VAL A 297 0.26 12.31 13.74
N ALA A 298 -0.64 12.32 12.76
CA ALA A 298 -0.31 11.89 11.41
C ALA A 298 -1.14 12.63 10.35
N MET A 299 -0.73 12.51 9.09
CA MET A 299 -1.50 13.07 7.96
C MET A 299 -2.69 12.19 7.52
N GLY A 300 -2.77 10.94 7.97
CA GLY A 300 -3.89 10.06 7.68
C GLY A 300 -3.90 9.46 6.27
N GLY A 301 -2.73 9.20 5.69
CA GLY A 301 -2.63 8.33 4.52
C GLY A 301 -3.27 6.97 4.78
N TYR A 302 -3.75 6.26 3.74
CA TYR A 302 -4.51 5.01 3.89
C TYR A 302 -3.82 3.98 4.80
N ASN A 303 -2.52 3.72 4.62
CA ASN A 303 -1.81 2.74 5.44
C ASN A 303 -1.68 3.16 6.90
N THR A 304 -1.29 4.42 7.14
CA THR A 304 -1.20 4.96 8.50
C THR A 304 -2.56 4.96 9.20
N PHE A 305 -3.63 5.26 8.47
CA PHE A 305 -4.99 5.14 9.00
C PHE A 305 -5.33 3.69 9.38
N CYS A 306 -5.00 2.71 8.53
CA CYS A 306 -5.15 1.30 8.88
C CYS A 306 -4.31 0.89 10.10
N GLU A 307 -3.10 1.43 10.25
CA GLU A 307 -2.23 1.16 11.41
C GLU A 307 -2.84 1.74 12.69
N ILE A 308 -3.32 2.99 12.67
CA ILE A 308 -4.02 3.64 13.79
C ILE A 308 -5.20 2.80 14.25
N LEU A 309 -6.05 2.35 13.33
CA LEU A 309 -7.19 1.49 13.64
C LEU A 309 -6.75 0.13 14.19
N SER A 310 -5.71 -0.50 13.58
CA SER A 310 -5.27 -1.85 13.94
C SER A 310 -4.60 -1.93 15.30
N PHE A 311 -3.85 -0.88 15.67
CA PHE A 311 -3.17 -0.78 16.97
C PHE A 311 -4.01 -0.02 18.00
N ASP A 312 -5.25 0.31 17.64
CA ASP A 312 -6.24 0.92 18.51
C ASP A 312 -5.73 2.23 19.17
N LYS A 313 -5.19 3.14 18.34
CA LYS A 313 -4.51 4.34 18.83
C LYS A 313 -5.38 5.57 18.80
N LYS A 314 -5.37 6.32 19.91
CA LYS A 314 -5.81 7.71 19.93
C LYS A 314 -5.04 8.49 18.89
N ALA A 315 -5.74 9.26 18.05
CA ALA A 315 -5.07 9.92 16.94
C ALA A 315 -5.60 11.31 16.66
N ILE A 316 -4.67 12.22 16.35
CA ILE A 316 -4.95 13.53 15.76
C ILE A 316 -4.48 13.47 14.31
N ILE A 317 -5.41 13.55 13.39
CA ILE A 317 -5.08 13.60 11.96
C ILE A 317 -5.05 15.04 11.49
N VAL A 318 -3.92 15.42 10.88
CA VAL A 318 -3.71 16.69 10.19
C VAL A 318 -3.60 16.39 8.70
N PRO A 319 -4.72 16.29 7.98
CA PRO A 319 -4.71 15.85 6.60
C PRO A 319 -4.18 16.94 5.68
N ARG A 320 -3.45 16.56 4.63
CA ARG A 320 -3.21 17.46 3.50
C ARG A 320 -4.49 17.62 2.67
N THR A 321 -4.58 18.78 2.04
CA THR A 321 -5.65 19.13 1.10
C THR A 321 -5.15 19.27 -0.34
N ARG A 322 -3.83 19.33 -0.55
CA ARG A 322 -3.18 19.46 -1.86
C ARG A 322 -2.05 18.42 -2.00
N PRO A 323 -1.83 17.88 -3.21
CA PRO A 323 -2.59 18.08 -4.46
C PRO A 323 -3.88 17.25 -4.53
N ARG A 324 -4.18 16.39 -3.55
CA ARG A 324 -5.33 15.49 -3.50
C ARG A 324 -6.04 15.60 -2.15
N LEU A 325 -7.36 15.45 -2.15
CA LEU A 325 -8.21 15.57 -0.96
C LEU A 325 -8.48 14.24 -0.23
N GLU A 326 -7.90 13.13 -0.66
CA GLU A 326 -8.23 11.81 -0.10
C GLU A 326 -8.00 11.70 1.41
N GLN A 327 -6.95 12.36 1.94
CA GLN A 327 -6.66 12.36 3.38
C GLN A 327 -7.71 13.17 4.15
N PHE A 328 -8.06 14.34 3.63
CA PHE A 328 -9.06 15.21 4.25
C PHE A 328 -10.45 14.55 4.27
N ILE A 329 -10.89 13.97 3.16
CA ILE A 329 -12.18 13.29 3.06
C ILE A 329 -12.24 12.14 4.05
N ARG A 330 -11.19 11.31 4.12
CA ARG A 330 -11.10 10.19 5.07
C ARG A 330 -11.11 10.67 6.51
N ALA A 331 -10.25 11.63 6.86
CA ALA A 331 -10.14 12.15 8.22
C ALA A 331 -11.46 12.75 8.70
N ARG A 332 -12.12 13.56 7.86
CA ARG A 332 -13.43 14.15 8.17
C ARG A 332 -14.50 13.07 8.40
N ALA A 333 -14.55 12.06 7.55
CA ALA A 333 -15.50 10.96 7.71
C ALA A 333 -15.22 10.13 8.97
N ALA A 334 -13.95 9.80 9.24
CA ALA A 334 -13.53 9.06 10.42
C ALA A 334 -13.81 9.85 11.73
N ARG A 335 -13.57 11.15 11.73
CA ARG A 335 -13.91 12.03 12.86
C ARG A 335 -15.43 12.04 13.12
N ASN A 336 -16.23 12.14 12.06
CA ASN A 336 -17.69 12.17 12.19
C ASN A 336 -18.29 10.91 12.84
N VAL A 337 -17.59 9.78 12.73
CA VAL A 337 -17.98 8.52 13.40
C VAL A 337 -17.19 8.28 14.70
N GLY A 338 -16.36 9.22 15.14
CA GLY A 338 -15.65 9.17 16.43
C GLY A 338 -14.39 8.30 16.45
N LEU A 339 -13.84 7.90 15.30
CA LEU A 339 -12.64 7.04 15.23
C LEU A 339 -11.33 7.79 15.51
N ILE A 340 -11.29 9.10 15.25
CA ILE A 340 -10.09 9.94 15.41
C ILE A 340 -10.50 11.39 15.66
N GLU A 341 -9.54 12.22 16.10
CA GLU A 341 -9.65 13.67 16.04
C GLU A 341 -8.94 14.24 14.81
N MET A 342 -9.37 15.41 14.38
CA MET A 342 -8.85 16.07 13.18
C MET A 342 -8.58 17.53 13.42
N LEU A 343 -7.40 17.99 13.04
CA LEU A 343 -7.05 19.39 12.92
C LEU A 343 -6.91 19.78 11.44
N ASP A 344 -7.47 20.93 11.09
CA ASP A 344 -7.48 21.47 9.73
C ASP A 344 -6.39 22.53 9.59
N ALA A 345 -5.29 22.21 8.92
CA ALA A 345 -4.16 23.10 8.70
C ALA A 345 -4.51 24.31 7.80
N ASP A 346 -5.53 24.21 6.95
CA ASP A 346 -5.97 25.29 6.07
C ASP A 346 -6.67 26.43 6.84
N ARG A 347 -7.11 26.17 8.08
CA ARG A 347 -7.66 27.20 8.98
C ARG A 347 -6.60 28.02 9.71
N GLY A 348 -5.34 27.74 9.45
CA GLY A 348 -4.19 28.31 10.11
C GLY A 348 -3.53 27.31 11.09
N ARG A 349 -2.21 27.33 11.12
CA ARG A 349 -1.41 26.44 12.00
C ARG A 349 -1.09 27.16 13.32
N ASP A 350 -2.12 27.46 14.09
CA ASP A 350 -1.98 28.07 15.40
C ASP A 350 -1.30 27.08 16.38
N PRO A 351 -0.10 27.38 16.93
CA PRO A 351 0.59 26.54 17.91
C PRO A 351 -0.27 26.19 19.13
N GLN A 352 -1.11 27.13 19.59
CA GLN A 352 -2.02 26.93 20.70
C GLN A 352 -3.07 25.86 20.42
N ALA A 353 -3.60 25.81 19.19
CA ALA A 353 -4.58 24.79 18.78
C ALA A 353 -3.98 23.38 18.84
N MET A 354 -2.77 23.21 18.30
CA MET A 354 -2.04 21.93 18.37
C MET A 354 -1.68 21.57 19.81
N ALA A 355 -1.15 22.50 20.61
CA ALA A 355 -0.82 22.25 22.01
C ALA A 355 -2.05 21.82 22.82
N THR A 356 -3.20 22.45 22.58
CA THR A 356 -4.47 22.06 23.21
C THR A 356 -4.88 20.64 22.82
N ALA A 357 -4.79 20.29 21.54
CA ALA A 357 -5.11 18.94 21.05
C ALA A 357 -4.18 17.88 21.64
N LEU A 358 -2.87 18.16 21.73
CA LEU A 358 -1.88 17.27 22.35
C LEU A 358 -2.15 17.06 23.84
N ARG A 359 -2.57 18.09 24.59
CA ARG A 359 -2.96 17.94 26.01
C ARG A 359 -4.24 17.13 26.18
N GLN A 360 -5.17 17.25 25.25
CA GLN A 360 -6.45 16.53 25.28
C GLN A 360 -6.35 15.09 24.78
N LEU A 361 -5.26 14.74 24.10
CA LEU A 361 -5.06 13.39 23.53
C LEU A 361 -5.28 12.25 24.55
N PRO A 362 -4.86 12.36 25.84
CA PRO A 362 -5.13 11.33 26.83
C PRO A 362 -6.62 11.06 27.09
N GLN A 363 -7.48 12.07 26.92
CA GLN A 363 -8.91 11.99 27.17
C GLN A 363 -9.71 11.53 25.93
N GLN A 364 -9.08 11.44 24.75
CA GLN A 364 -9.75 10.93 23.55
C GLN A 364 -10.13 9.45 23.72
N GLY A 365 -11.23 9.04 23.08
CA GLY A 365 -11.56 7.64 22.90
C GLY A 365 -10.56 6.93 21.98
N ILE A 366 -10.53 5.61 22.05
CA ILE A 366 -9.80 4.76 21.10
C ILE A 366 -10.75 4.28 20.00
N PRO A 367 -10.26 3.89 18.82
CA PRO A 367 -11.12 3.42 17.72
C PRO A 367 -12.08 2.29 18.10
N SER A 368 -11.68 1.39 19.01
CA SER A 368 -12.52 0.28 19.48
C SER A 368 -13.69 0.70 20.40
N ASP A 369 -13.69 1.93 20.93
CA ASP A 369 -14.84 2.46 21.66
C ASP A 369 -16.04 2.71 20.75
N VAL A 370 -15.82 2.77 19.42
CA VAL A 370 -16.84 2.99 18.41
C VAL A 370 -17.20 1.69 17.70
N VAL A 371 -18.46 1.29 17.78
CA VAL A 371 -18.94 0.08 17.12
C VAL A 371 -19.19 0.35 15.64
N VAL A 372 -18.23 -0.03 14.80
CA VAL A 372 -18.35 0.00 13.33
C VAL A 372 -18.23 -1.43 12.81
N PRO A 373 -19.36 -2.11 12.49
CA PRO A 373 -19.31 -3.50 12.04
C PRO A 373 -18.43 -3.68 10.80
N GLY A 374 -17.53 -4.66 10.85
CA GLY A 374 -16.64 -4.98 9.74
C GLY A 374 -15.46 -4.03 9.56
N LEU A 375 -15.20 -3.10 10.51
CA LEU A 375 -14.18 -2.05 10.35
C LEU A 375 -12.81 -2.62 9.94
N LEU A 376 -12.33 -3.66 10.61
CA LEU A 376 -11.01 -4.28 10.39
C LEU A 376 -11.09 -5.71 9.79
N ASP A 377 -12.21 -6.08 9.17
CA ASP A 377 -12.41 -7.39 8.57
C ASP A 377 -11.76 -7.55 7.18
N GLY A 378 -11.05 -6.51 6.72
CA GLY A 378 -10.57 -6.40 5.35
C GLY A 378 -9.77 -7.60 4.86
N LEU A 379 -8.81 -8.10 5.62
CA LEU A 379 -8.00 -9.25 5.21
C LEU A 379 -8.79 -10.55 5.17
N GLY A 380 -9.65 -10.78 6.17
CA GLY A 380 -10.55 -11.95 6.19
C GLY A 380 -11.55 -11.93 5.04
N SER A 381 -12.07 -10.75 4.69
CA SER A 381 -12.96 -10.56 3.56
C SER A 381 -12.24 -10.80 2.23
N VAL A 382 -11.04 -10.24 2.06
CA VAL A 382 -10.19 -10.46 0.87
C VAL A 382 -9.91 -11.97 0.71
N TRP A 383 -9.54 -12.66 1.78
CA TRP A 383 -9.30 -14.10 1.70
C TRP A 383 -10.54 -14.88 1.27
N ARG A 384 -11.72 -14.58 1.83
CA ARG A 384 -13.00 -15.22 1.40
C ARG A 384 -13.28 -15.00 -0.08
N LEU A 385 -13.04 -13.79 -0.59
CA LEU A 385 -13.22 -13.44 -2.00
C LEU A 385 -12.20 -14.17 -2.89
N VAL A 386 -10.93 -14.20 -2.50
CA VAL A 386 -9.87 -14.96 -3.20
C VAL A 386 -10.23 -16.44 -3.25
N SER A 387 -10.59 -17.06 -2.12
CA SER A 387 -10.96 -18.47 -2.05
C SER A 387 -12.12 -18.81 -2.99
N LYS A 388 -13.13 -17.92 -3.04
CA LYS A 388 -14.27 -18.07 -3.96
C LYS A 388 -13.80 -18.08 -5.42
N GLN A 389 -12.94 -17.15 -5.82
CA GLN A 389 -12.41 -17.08 -7.19
C GLN A 389 -11.54 -18.31 -7.52
N LEU A 390 -10.70 -18.75 -6.58
CA LEU A 390 -9.82 -19.92 -6.78
C LEU A 390 -10.57 -21.27 -6.77
N ALA A 391 -11.74 -21.36 -6.13
CA ALA A 391 -12.56 -22.57 -6.10
C ALA A 391 -13.29 -22.83 -7.42
N HIS A 392 -13.54 -21.80 -8.22
CA HIS A 392 -14.23 -21.90 -9.50
C HIS A 392 -13.28 -21.52 -10.63
N PRO A 393 -12.35 -22.40 -11.02
CA PRO A 393 -11.46 -22.09 -12.14
C PRO A 393 -12.33 -21.90 -13.39
N HIS A 394 -12.31 -20.69 -13.96
CA HIS A 394 -12.96 -20.45 -15.22
C HIS A 394 -12.40 -21.41 -16.27
N ARG A 395 -13.27 -22.12 -16.99
CA ARG A 395 -12.90 -22.97 -18.12
C ARG A 395 -12.50 -22.04 -19.27
N GLY A 396 -11.23 -21.66 -19.32
CA GLY A 396 -10.63 -21.14 -20.54
C GLY A 396 -10.62 -22.19 -21.62
N PRO A 397 -10.48 -21.83 -22.92
CA PRO A 397 -10.31 -22.77 -24.00
C PRO A 397 -9.17 -23.74 -23.65
N ALA A 398 -9.37 -25.03 -23.98
CA ALA A 398 -8.50 -26.14 -23.63
C ALA A 398 -7.02 -25.76 -23.81
N SER A 399 -6.25 -25.81 -22.75
CA SER A 399 -4.81 -25.59 -22.76
C SER A 399 -4.18 -26.55 -23.78
N LEU A 400 -3.49 -26.01 -24.78
CA LEU A 400 -2.49 -26.76 -25.52
C LEU A 400 -1.48 -27.25 -24.48
N GLU A 401 -1.50 -28.55 -24.20
CA GLU A 401 -0.45 -29.20 -23.40
C GLU A 401 0.86 -28.97 -24.15
N VAL A 402 1.74 -28.22 -23.55
CA VAL A 402 3.15 -28.20 -23.97
C VAL A 402 3.68 -29.56 -23.60
N PRO A 403 4.18 -30.39 -24.58
CA PRO A 403 4.79 -31.66 -24.25
C PRO A 403 5.92 -31.43 -23.22
N ASP A 404 5.95 -32.25 -22.21
CA ASP A 404 7.08 -32.28 -21.26
C ASP A 404 8.38 -32.41 -22.05
N ALA A 405 9.37 -31.60 -21.73
CA ALA A 405 10.70 -31.74 -22.32
C ALA A 405 11.19 -33.17 -22.08
N PRO A 406 11.80 -33.83 -23.07
CA PRO A 406 12.29 -35.20 -22.87
C PRO A 406 13.28 -35.21 -21.71
N GLU A 407 13.05 -36.12 -20.77
CA GLU A 407 13.98 -36.46 -19.70
C GLU A 407 15.39 -36.62 -20.30
N ALA A 408 16.33 -35.80 -19.84
CA ALA A 408 17.74 -35.98 -20.20
C ALA A 408 18.16 -37.37 -19.74
N ALA A 409 18.52 -38.19 -20.69
CA ALA A 409 19.03 -39.55 -20.43
C ALA A 409 20.19 -39.43 -19.45
N ALA A 410 20.08 -40.13 -18.33
CA ALA A 410 21.15 -40.28 -17.36
C ALA A 410 22.35 -40.92 -18.07
N GLU A 411 23.46 -40.22 -18.19
CA GLU A 411 24.74 -40.77 -18.59
C GLU A 411 25.19 -41.78 -17.55
N ASP A 412 25.38 -43.02 -18.00
CA ASP A 412 25.95 -44.12 -17.24
C ASP A 412 27.43 -43.88 -16.95
N PRO A 413 27.88 -43.81 -15.67
CA PRO A 413 29.28 -43.51 -15.35
C PRO A 413 30.26 -44.71 -15.46
N ASP A 414 29.87 -45.86 -16.10
CA ASP A 414 30.68 -47.06 -16.15
C ASP A 414 31.04 -47.54 -17.57
N ALA A 415 31.64 -46.66 -18.40
CA ALA A 415 32.30 -47.07 -19.61
C ALA A 415 33.81 -47.01 -19.45
N THR A 416 34.32 -48.14 -19.09
CA THR A 416 35.73 -48.56 -18.94
C THR A 416 36.69 -48.07 -20.02
N SER A 417 37.85 -47.60 -19.57
CA SER A 417 39.05 -47.31 -20.36
C SER A 417 39.56 -48.46 -21.25
N PRO A 418 40.03 -48.21 -22.46
CA PRO A 418 40.88 -49.16 -23.14
C PRO A 418 42.34 -48.88 -22.89
N SER A 419 43.03 -49.98 -22.55
CA SER A 419 44.43 -50.31 -22.45
C SER A 419 45.33 -49.64 -23.47
N ARG A 420 46.47 -49.13 -22.98
CA ARG A 420 47.70 -48.85 -23.76
C ARG A 420 48.26 -50.15 -24.32
N ALA A 421 48.50 -50.21 -25.63
CA ALA A 421 49.50 -51.09 -26.24
C ALA A 421 50.52 -50.24 -27.01
N ARG A 422 51.79 -50.54 -26.73
CA ARG A 422 53.01 -49.99 -27.35
C ARG A 422 53.15 -50.54 -28.79
N THR A 423 53.60 -49.76 -29.67
CA THR A 423 54.87 -49.84 -30.47
C THR A 423 55.01 -48.50 -31.20
#